data_f186aa227509abf7ede3679345eb5759
#
_entry.id   f186aa227509abf7ede3679345eb5759
#
_cell.length_a   1.000
_cell.length_b   1.000
_cell.length_c   1.000
_cell.angle_alpha   90.00
_cell.angle_beta   90.00
_cell.angle_gamma   90.00
#
_symmetry.space_group_name_H-M   'P 1'
#
loop_
_entity.id
_entity.type
_entity.pdbx_description
1 polymer ?
#
loop_
_entity_poly.entity_id
_entity_poly.type
_entity_poly.pdbx_seq_one_letter_code
_entity_poly.pdbx_strand_id
1 'polypeptide(L)'
;MMKALVVICGTSMRRTFQSQQILLKHLKDAALEIKTCKDTTRNVLIQNQMETLNLNLREMATPLPLSLGWVASGMEVKKCSYFSSNTFPLRLTFMSNASFDPSLSIPPTIQAMYKIGDDLRQDQLTIQMIRIMDKLWLKEGLDLKIVTFGCVPTGDRQGMVELVTNSKTLREIQVMGNRGVTGAFNQTPIYEYLTKYNPSQYEFARAVNNFTRSCAGYCVITYILGICDRHNDNIMVKESGHLFHIGKILIMAIFFFKLLSCF
;
A
#
# COMPACT_ATOMS: atom_id res chain seq x y z
N MET A 1 -1.32 7.65 27.64
CA MET A 1 -2.22 6.56 27.22
C MET A 1 -1.48 5.31 26.76
N MET A 2 -0.57 5.36 25.79
CA MET A 2 0.20 4.19 25.29
C MET A 2 0.97 3.44 26.38
N LYS A 3 1.71 4.15 27.28
CA LYS A 3 2.44 3.51 28.39
C LYS A 3 1.51 2.75 29.36
N ALA A 4 0.32 3.26 29.62
CA ALA A 4 -0.66 2.58 30.48
C ALA A 4 -1.24 1.32 29.81
N LEU A 5 -1.56 1.39 28.49
CA LEU A 5 -1.99 0.24 27.70
C LEU A 5 -0.95 -0.89 27.72
N VAL A 6 0.33 -0.57 27.52
CA VAL A 6 1.42 -1.57 27.52
C VAL A 6 1.59 -2.23 28.90
N VAL A 7 1.26 -1.54 29.97
CA VAL A 7 1.30 -2.13 31.34
C VAL A 7 0.15 -3.10 31.56
N ILE A 8 -1.04 -2.81 30.99
CA ILE A 8 -2.27 -3.60 31.20
C ILE A 8 -2.32 -4.83 30.28
N CYS A 9 -1.71 -4.77 29.09
CA CYS A 9 -1.80 -5.79 28.03
C CYS A 9 -0.98 -7.03 28.30
N GLY A 10 -0.80 -7.65 29.34
CA GLY A 10 -0.07 -8.91 29.54
C GLY A 10 1.29 -9.05 28.81
N THR A 11 2.03 -10.06 29.15
CA THR A 11 3.43 -10.23 28.68
C THR A 11 3.57 -10.48 27.19
N SER A 12 2.64 -11.23 26.58
CA SER A 12 2.67 -11.56 25.14
C SER A 12 2.51 -10.30 24.28
N MET A 13 1.48 -9.50 24.53
CA MET A 13 1.23 -8.27 23.78
C MET A 13 2.35 -7.24 23.99
N ARG A 14 2.92 -7.19 25.20
CA ARG A 14 4.07 -6.32 25.49
C ARG A 14 5.29 -6.68 24.66
N ARG A 15 5.59 -7.97 24.50
CA ARG A 15 6.68 -8.45 23.62
C ARG A 15 6.42 -8.07 22.16
N THR A 16 5.19 -8.26 21.69
CA THR A 16 4.80 -7.84 20.33
C THR A 16 5.03 -6.35 20.09
N PHE A 17 4.61 -5.48 21.01
CA PHE A 17 4.87 -4.04 20.87
C PHE A 17 6.36 -3.70 20.92
N GLN A 18 7.13 -4.37 21.74
CA GLN A 18 8.58 -4.16 21.83
C GLN A 18 9.29 -4.55 20.52
N SER A 19 8.96 -5.72 19.95
CA SER A 19 9.53 -6.15 18.67
C SER A 19 9.16 -5.21 17.52
N GLN A 20 7.91 -4.75 17.48
CA GLN A 20 7.47 -3.74 16.50
C GLN A 20 8.22 -2.40 16.68
N GLN A 21 8.46 -1.96 17.90
CA GLN A 21 9.21 -0.72 18.15
C GLN A 21 10.67 -0.82 17.67
N ILE A 22 11.31 -1.97 17.86
CA ILE A 22 12.67 -2.23 17.37
C ILE A 22 12.67 -2.18 15.83
N LEU A 23 11.75 -2.90 15.18
CA LEU A 23 11.57 -2.87 13.73
C LEU A 23 11.40 -1.44 13.21
N LEU A 24 10.46 -0.69 13.77
CA LEU A 24 10.15 0.68 13.34
C LEU A 24 11.31 1.64 13.56
N LYS A 25 12.08 1.47 14.63
CA LYS A 25 13.29 2.25 14.88
C LYS A 25 14.34 1.99 13.79
N HIS A 26 14.63 0.73 13.48
CA HIS A 26 15.55 0.36 12.38
C HIS A 26 15.12 0.95 11.04
N LEU A 27 13.84 0.82 10.68
CA LEU A 27 13.31 1.38 9.43
C LEU A 27 13.42 2.90 9.38
N LYS A 28 13.18 3.58 10.52
CA LYS A 28 13.33 5.02 10.63
C LYS A 28 14.77 5.45 10.42
N ASP A 29 15.71 4.81 11.11
CA ASP A 29 17.13 5.15 11.05
C ASP A 29 17.66 4.91 9.62
N ALA A 30 17.32 3.77 9.00
CA ALA A 30 17.65 3.47 7.60
C ALA A 30 17.08 4.51 6.61
N ALA A 31 15.81 4.91 6.78
CA ALA A 31 15.20 5.89 5.89
C ALA A 31 15.83 7.29 6.03
N LEU A 32 16.24 7.69 7.23
CA LEU A 32 16.94 8.95 7.45
C LEU A 32 18.33 8.95 6.82
N GLU A 33 19.09 7.86 6.97
CA GLU A 33 20.39 7.71 6.34
C GLU A 33 20.31 7.73 4.82
N ILE A 34 19.33 7.01 4.23
CA ILE A 34 19.10 6.99 2.78
C ILE A 34 18.75 8.38 2.26
N LYS A 35 18.00 9.17 3.02
CA LYS A 35 17.63 10.53 2.64
C LYS A 35 18.83 11.48 2.61
N THR A 36 19.80 11.29 3.51
CA THR A 36 20.96 12.17 3.68
C THR A 36 22.18 11.73 2.87
N CYS A 37 22.25 10.47 2.43
CA CYS A 37 23.42 9.95 1.70
C CYS A 37 23.44 10.39 0.24
N LYS A 38 24.65 10.30 -0.38
CA LYS A 38 24.84 10.59 -1.82
C LYS A 38 24.17 9.51 -2.69
N ASP A 39 23.70 9.88 -3.87
CA ASP A 39 23.01 8.98 -4.80
C ASP A 39 23.81 7.72 -5.15
N THR A 40 25.13 7.86 -5.32
CA THR A 40 26.03 6.77 -5.70
C THR A 40 26.13 5.65 -4.65
N THR A 41 25.92 5.98 -3.37
CA THR A 41 26.06 5.03 -2.25
C THR A 41 24.73 4.51 -1.73
N ARG A 42 23.62 5.12 -2.16
CA ARG A 42 22.27 4.85 -1.61
C ARG A 42 21.83 3.39 -1.77
N ASN A 43 22.10 2.77 -2.93
CA ASN A 43 21.74 1.38 -3.18
C ASN A 43 22.53 0.40 -2.30
N VAL A 44 23.83 0.65 -2.07
CA VAL A 44 24.65 -0.18 -1.18
C VAL A 44 24.18 -0.02 0.27
N LEU A 45 23.89 1.21 0.68
CA LEU A 45 23.42 1.50 2.03
C LEU A 45 22.11 0.78 2.34
N ILE A 46 21.11 0.84 1.44
CA ILE A 46 19.84 0.15 1.69
C ILE A 46 20.03 -1.35 1.79
N GLN A 47 20.86 -1.97 0.96
CA GLN A 47 21.12 -3.41 1.04
C GLN A 47 21.74 -3.78 2.38
N ASN A 48 22.75 -3.04 2.85
CA ASN A 48 23.39 -3.27 4.14
C ASN A 48 22.41 -3.11 5.33
N GLN A 49 21.58 -2.04 5.31
CA GLN A 49 20.59 -1.82 6.35
C GLN A 49 19.51 -2.92 6.36
N MET A 50 19.07 -3.36 5.19
CA MET A 50 18.07 -4.43 5.09
C MET A 50 18.65 -5.80 5.45
N GLU A 51 19.95 -6.07 5.21
CA GLU A 51 20.61 -7.29 5.66
C GLU A 51 20.69 -7.37 7.19
N THR A 52 21.07 -6.28 7.84
CA THR A 52 21.06 -6.18 9.30
C THR A 52 19.66 -6.42 9.88
N LEU A 53 18.64 -5.83 9.27
CA LEU A 53 17.25 -6.02 9.70
C LEU A 53 16.78 -7.47 9.46
N ASN A 54 17.19 -8.09 8.34
CA ASN A 54 16.89 -9.48 8.02
C ASN A 54 17.44 -10.45 9.07
N LEU A 55 18.67 -10.25 9.55
CA LEU A 55 19.25 -11.04 10.63
C LEU A 55 18.41 -10.94 11.89
N ASN A 56 18.05 -9.74 12.31
CA ASN A 56 17.20 -9.51 13.49
C ASN A 56 15.82 -10.19 13.38
N LEU A 57 15.20 -10.16 12.20
CA LEU A 57 13.89 -10.79 11.96
C LEU A 57 13.97 -12.32 11.95
N ARG A 58 15.11 -12.89 11.51
CA ARG A 58 15.35 -14.35 11.58
C ARG A 58 15.52 -14.84 13.02
N GLU A 59 16.15 -14.03 13.86
CA GLU A 59 16.27 -14.35 15.29
C GLU A 59 14.95 -14.17 16.04
N MET A 60 14.19 -13.13 15.71
CA MET A 60 12.93 -12.82 16.36
C MET A 60 11.86 -12.40 15.34
N ALA A 61 11.05 -13.37 14.92
CA ALA A 61 9.92 -13.09 14.04
C ALA A 61 8.98 -12.03 14.66
N THR A 62 8.65 -11.02 13.88
CA THR A 62 7.97 -9.82 14.38
C THR A 62 6.65 -9.58 13.64
N PRO A 63 5.51 -9.47 14.35
CA PRO A 63 4.25 -9.06 13.76
C PRO A 63 4.36 -7.65 13.16
N LEU A 64 3.88 -7.49 11.91
CA LEU A 64 3.93 -6.20 11.24
C LEU A 64 2.84 -5.25 11.76
N PRO A 65 3.09 -3.93 11.79
CA PRO A 65 2.07 -2.93 12.18
C PRO A 65 0.84 -2.94 11.27
N LEU A 66 0.98 -3.35 10.02
CA LEU A 66 -0.12 -3.43 9.03
C LEU A 66 -1.20 -4.44 9.41
N SER A 67 -0.79 -5.56 10.01
CA SER A 67 -1.69 -6.59 10.51
C SER A 67 -0.95 -7.47 11.51
N LEU A 68 -1.54 -7.72 12.67
CA LEU A 68 -0.95 -8.61 13.69
C LEU A 68 -0.85 -10.07 13.21
N GLY A 69 -1.69 -10.47 12.24
CA GLY A 69 -1.60 -11.78 11.59
C GLY A 69 -0.43 -11.91 10.61
N TRP A 70 0.19 -10.82 10.22
CA TRP A 70 1.33 -10.80 9.30
C TRP A 70 2.65 -10.79 10.09
N VAL A 71 3.25 -11.94 10.23
CA VAL A 71 4.49 -12.11 11.00
C VAL A 71 5.67 -12.18 10.03
N ALA A 72 6.54 -11.17 10.09
CA ALA A 72 7.78 -11.14 9.34
C ALA A 72 8.83 -12.03 10.02
N SER A 73 9.32 -13.03 9.30
CA SER A 73 10.40 -13.96 9.74
C SER A 73 11.73 -13.71 9.04
N GLY A 74 11.79 -12.73 8.18
CA GLY A 74 12.95 -12.31 7.40
C GLY A 74 12.57 -11.36 6.30
N MET A 75 13.53 -11.07 5.42
CA MET A 75 13.34 -10.17 4.28
C MET A 75 13.97 -10.73 3.00
N GLU A 76 13.36 -10.45 1.87
CA GLU A 76 14.02 -10.61 0.57
C GLU A 76 14.85 -9.35 0.27
N VAL A 77 16.05 -9.28 0.83
CA VAL A 77 16.90 -8.07 0.81
C VAL A 77 17.10 -7.54 -0.61
N LYS A 78 17.36 -8.41 -1.59
CA LYS A 78 17.55 -8.03 -3.00
C LYS A 78 16.35 -7.36 -3.65
N LYS A 79 15.14 -7.58 -3.11
CA LYS A 79 13.90 -6.94 -3.58
C LYS A 79 13.57 -5.66 -2.81
N CYS A 80 14.33 -5.35 -1.77
CA CYS A 80 14.19 -4.09 -1.04
C CYS A 80 14.90 -2.97 -1.79
N SER A 81 14.25 -1.82 -1.84
CA SER A 81 14.71 -0.63 -2.57
C SER A 81 14.09 0.63 -1.97
N TYR A 82 14.26 1.74 -2.63
CA TYR A 82 13.58 3.00 -2.30
C TYR A 82 12.89 3.57 -3.54
N PHE A 83 11.87 4.39 -3.33
CA PHE A 83 11.21 5.12 -4.40
C PHE A 83 11.91 6.46 -4.65
N SER A 84 12.16 6.80 -5.91
CA SER A 84 12.75 8.08 -6.32
C SER A 84 11.72 9.21 -6.17
N SER A 85 11.55 9.71 -4.96
CA SER A 85 10.69 10.84 -4.63
C SER A 85 11.37 11.70 -3.56
N ASN A 86 10.85 12.90 -3.28
CA ASN A 86 11.44 13.85 -2.34
C ASN A 86 11.66 13.29 -0.91
N THR A 87 10.93 12.26 -0.52
CA THR A 87 11.00 11.65 0.81
C THR A 87 11.71 10.30 0.82
N PHE A 88 12.11 9.77 -0.33
CA PHE A 88 12.75 8.46 -0.50
C PHE A 88 12.11 7.32 0.32
N PRO A 89 10.80 7.02 0.12
CA PRO A 89 10.16 5.94 0.86
C PRO A 89 10.86 4.61 0.61
N LEU A 90 10.98 3.79 1.65
CA LEU A 90 11.56 2.45 1.54
C LEU A 90 10.53 1.50 0.92
N ARG A 91 10.94 0.71 -0.07
CA ARG A 91 10.21 -0.45 -0.56
C ARG A 91 10.76 -1.69 0.11
N LEU A 92 9.91 -2.39 0.85
CA LEU A 92 10.26 -3.52 1.69
C LEU A 92 9.54 -4.78 1.22
N THR A 93 10.26 -5.90 1.22
CA THR A 93 9.68 -7.21 0.95
C THR A 93 10.00 -8.14 2.11
N PHE A 94 9.02 -8.36 2.98
CA PHE A 94 9.13 -9.27 4.11
C PHE A 94 8.78 -10.69 3.69
N MET A 95 9.48 -11.67 4.24
CA MET A 95 9.10 -13.08 4.21
C MET A 95 8.14 -13.34 5.36
N SER A 96 7.01 -13.96 5.07
CA SER A 96 6.02 -14.33 6.07
C SER A 96 6.19 -15.80 6.45
N ASN A 97 6.18 -16.09 7.75
CA ASN A 97 5.93 -17.47 8.16
C ASN A 97 4.46 -17.78 7.86
N ALA A 98 4.22 -18.90 7.17
CA ALA A 98 2.89 -19.45 7.01
C ALA A 98 2.24 -19.52 8.42
N SER A 99 1.05 -18.95 8.56
CA SER A 99 0.41 -18.80 9.85
C SER A 99 0.15 -20.16 10.49
N PHE A 100 0.10 -20.18 11.82
CA PHE A 100 -0.41 -21.30 12.60
C PHE A 100 -1.89 -21.62 12.30
N ASP A 101 -2.59 -20.74 11.57
CA ASP A 101 -3.98 -20.91 11.17
C ASP A 101 -4.09 -21.14 9.65
N PRO A 102 -4.37 -22.38 9.19
CA PRO A 102 -4.55 -22.69 7.78
C PRO A 102 -5.72 -21.97 7.13
N SER A 103 -6.66 -21.41 7.91
CA SER A 103 -7.81 -20.65 7.40
C SER A 103 -7.43 -19.23 6.95
N LEU A 104 -6.28 -18.73 7.43
CA LEU A 104 -5.75 -17.43 7.02
C LEU A 104 -4.81 -17.61 5.82
N SER A 105 -5.28 -17.25 4.64
CA SER A 105 -4.45 -17.16 3.43
C SER A 105 -3.46 -16.01 3.55
N ILE A 106 -2.31 -16.25 4.21
CA ILE A 106 -1.23 -15.27 4.30
C ILE A 106 -0.32 -15.44 3.10
N PRO A 107 -0.01 -14.38 2.35
CA PRO A 107 0.91 -14.47 1.24
C PRO A 107 2.33 -14.82 1.75
N PRO A 108 3.12 -15.59 0.99
CA PRO A 108 4.48 -15.97 1.40
C PRO A 108 5.41 -14.77 1.54
N THR A 109 5.08 -13.68 0.84
CA THR A 109 5.80 -12.40 0.94
C THR A 109 4.82 -11.25 1.11
N ILE A 110 5.17 -10.31 2.00
CA ILE A 110 4.41 -9.10 2.26
C ILE A 110 5.22 -7.93 1.75
N GLN A 111 4.66 -7.18 0.81
CA GLN A 111 5.28 -5.97 0.31
C GLN A 111 4.71 -4.75 1.04
N ALA A 112 5.61 -3.90 1.52
CA ALA A 112 5.24 -2.70 2.23
C ALA A 112 6.13 -1.52 1.81
N MET A 113 5.60 -0.32 1.97
CA MET A 113 6.33 0.93 1.86
C MET A 113 6.40 1.57 3.25
N TYR A 114 7.60 1.99 3.65
CA TYR A 114 7.79 2.78 4.86
C TYR A 114 8.13 4.22 4.48
N LYS A 115 7.36 5.17 5.01
CA LYS A 115 7.49 6.60 4.71
C LYS A 115 7.87 7.41 5.93
N ILE A 116 8.71 8.42 5.71
CA ILE A 116 9.02 9.49 6.68
C ILE A 116 8.77 10.85 6.02
N GLY A 117 8.18 11.78 6.77
CA GLY A 117 7.89 13.14 6.31
C GLY A 117 6.43 13.34 5.89
N ASP A 118 5.64 12.29 5.76
CA ASP A 118 4.23 12.33 5.40
C ASP A 118 3.32 11.96 6.58
N ASP A 119 2.25 12.73 6.78
CA ASP A 119 1.21 12.39 7.76
C ASP A 119 0.21 11.42 7.14
N LEU A 120 0.33 10.13 7.50
CA LEU A 120 -0.49 9.06 6.97
C LEU A 120 -1.86 8.90 7.67
N ARG A 121 -2.18 9.73 8.67
CA ARG A 121 -3.48 9.64 9.37
C ARG A 121 -4.65 9.95 8.45
N GLN A 122 -4.46 10.87 7.51
CA GLN A 122 -5.46 11.20 6.51
C GLN A 122 -5.68 10.04 5.53
N ASP A 123 -4.59 9.42 5.05
CA ASP A 123 -4.67 8.26 4.17
C ASP A 123 -5.36 7.08 4.88
N GLN A 124 -5.02 6.83 6.15
CA GLN A 124 -5.67 5.81 6.97
C GLN A 124 -7.18 6.06 7.09
N LEU A 125 -7.58 7.29 7.43
CA LEU A 125 -9.00 7.65 7.55
C LEU A 125 -9.74 7.44 6.24
N THR A 126 -9.16 7.88 5.12
CA THR A 126 -9.77 7.71 3.80
C THR A 126 -9.96 6.25 3.45
N ILE A 127 -8.95 5.40 3.67
CA ILE A 127 -9.07 3.96 3.42
C ILE A 127 -10.16 3.35 4.31
N GLN A 128 -10.32 3.79 5.56
CA GLN A 128 -11.41 3.36 6.42
C GLN A 128 -12.78 3.76 5.88
N MET A 129 -12.92 4.99 5.37
CA MET A 129 -14.16 5.45 4.74
C MET A 129 -14.48 4.64 3.48
N ILE A 130 -13.50 4.36 2.64
CA ILE A 130 -13.65 3.50 1.46
C ILE A 130 -14.16 2.11 1.87
N ARG A 131 -13.59 1.50 2.92
CA ARG A 131 -14.03 0.20 3.44
C ARG A 131 -15.46 0.23 3.96
N ILE A 132 -15.89 1.33 4.57
CA ILE A 132 -17.29 1.50 5.02
C ILE A 132 -18.21 1.60 3.81
N MET A 133 -17.86 2.39 2.79
CA MET A 133 -18.65 2.51 1.56
C MET A 133 -18.78 1.15 0.86
N ASP A 134 -17.69 0.42 0.72
CA ASP A 134 -17.70 -0.93 0.13
C ASP A 134 -18.64 -1.88 0.89
N LYS A 135 -18.57 -1.89 2.24
CA LYS A 135 -19.48 -2.70 3.08
C LYS A 135 -20.94 -2.30 2.90
N LEU A 136 -21.24 -1.01 2.75
CA LEU A 136 -22.62 -0.55 2.51
C LEU A 136 -23.11 -1.00 1.14
N TRP A 137 -22.29 -0.87 0.08
CA TRP A 137 -22.63 -1.35 -1.25
C TRP A 137 -22.88 -2.86 -1.29
N LEU A 138 -22.01 -3.64 -0.63
CA LEU A 138 -22.18 -5.09 -0.54
C LEU A 138 -23.50 -5.48 0.16
N LYS A 139 -23.95 -4.74 1.18
CA LYS A 139 -25.26 -4.96 1.82
C LYS A 139 -26.43 -4.74 0.88
N GLU A 140 -26.27 -3.79 -0.05
CA GLU A 140 -27.27 -3.49 -1.08
C GLU A 140 -27.11 -4.37 -2.35
N GLY A 141 -26.27 -5.40 -2.30
CA GLY A 141 -26.01 -6.31 -3.43
C GLY A 141 -25.10 -5.72 -4.51
N LEU A 142 -24.48 -4.58 -4.26
CA LEU A 142 -23.57 -3.90 -5.20
C LEU A 142 -22.11 -4.27 -4.92
N ASP A 143 -21.61 -5.33 -5.54
CA ASP A 143 -20.20 -5.68 -5.49
C ASP A 143 -19.42 -4.89 -6.54
N LEU A 144 -18.86 -3.75 -6.14
CA LEU A 144 -18.08 -2.86 -7.00
C LEU A 144 -16.59 -3.23 -7.08
N LYS A 145 -16.21 -4.40 -6.61
CA LYS A 145 -14.83 -4.92 -6.73
C LYS A 145 -13.76 -3.95 -6.19
N ILE A 146 -14.06 -3.30 -5.07
CA ILE A 146 -13.19 -2.31 -4.45
C ILE A 146 -11.96 -3.01 -3.86
N VAL A 147 -10.78 -2.46 -4.16
CA VAL A 147 -9.50 -2.87 -3.57
C VAL A 147 -9.07 -1.84 -2.55
N THR A 148 -8.84 -2.26 -1.32
CA THR A 148 -8.21 -1.44 -0.27
C THR A 148 -6.92 -2.10 0.18
N PHE A 149 -6.06 -1.32 0.81
CA PHE A 149 -4.76 -1.77 1.31
C PHE A 149 -4.54 -1.28 2.75
N GLY A 150 -3.54 -1.86 3.42
CA GLY A 150 -3.17 -1.46 4.77
C GLY A 150 -2.44 -0.12 4.78
N CYS A 151 -2.81 0.77 5.70
CA CYS A 151 -2.08 2.02 5.95
C CYS A 151 -2.12 2.29 7.46
N VAL A 152 -0.94 2.35 8.07
CA VAL A 152 -0.81 2.52 9.53
C VAL A 152 0.21 3.61 9.84
N PRO A 153 -0.23 4.75 10.40
CA PRO A 153 0.68 5.72 11.00
C PRO A 153 1.38 5.09 12.21
N THR A 154 2.70 5.12 12.23
CA THR A 154 3.52 4.51 13.29
C THR A 154 4.18 5.54 14.20
N GLY A 155 3.98 6.82 13.91
CA GLY A 155 4.51 7.94 14.67
C GLY A 155 4.24 9.28 13.98
N ASP A 156 4.85 10.34 14.50
CA ASP A 156 4.71 11.65 13.88
C ASP A 156 5.35 11.66 12.49
N ARG A 157 4.51 11.98 11.48
CA ARG A 157 4.88 12.06 10.06
C ARG A 157 5.65 10.84 9.55
N GLN A 158 5.29 9.65 10.02
CA GLN A 158 5.88 8.39 9.57
C GLN A 158 4.87 7.27 9.64
N GLY A 159 5.05 6.24 8.81
CA GLY A 159 4.20 5.06 8.84
C GLY A 159 4.47 4.06 7.74
N MET A 160 3.68 3.02 7.77
CA MET A 160 3.78 1.88 6.86
C MET A 160 2.52 1.76 6.01
N VAL A 161 2.72 1.51 4.72
CA VAL A 161 1.64 1.32 3.73
C VAL A 161 1.88 -0.01 3.03
N GLU A 162 0.84 -0.82 2.91
CA GLU A 162 0.85 -2.04 2.12
C GLU A 162 1.00 -1.72 0.64
N LEU A 163 1.86 -2.46 -0.05
CA LEU A 163 1.96 -2.41 -1.51
C LEU A 163 1.12 -3.53 -2.12
N VAL A 164 0.11 -3.16 -2.87
CA VAL A 164 -0.75 -4.11 -3.58
C VAL A 164 0.05 -4.75 -4.70
N THR A 165 0.26 -6.06 -4.60
CA THR A 165 1.03 -6.83 -5.58
C THR A 165 0.27 -7.00 -6.90
N ASN A 166 1.00 -7.36 -7.98
CA ASN A 166 0.43 -7.61 -9.31
C ASN A 166 -0.40 -6.43 -9.82
N SER A 167 0.13 -5.22 -9.62
CA SER A 167 -0.49 -3.98 -10.06
C SER A 167 0.54 -2.99 -10.60
N LYS A 168 0.10 -2.12 -11.52
CA LYS A 168 0.90 -1.06 -12.12
C LYS A 168 0.12 0.24 -12.14
N THR A 169 0.84 1.36 -12.10
CA THR A 169 0.22 2.67 -12.31
C THR A 169 -0.26 2.80 -13.76
N LEU A 170 -1.26 3.64 -14.00
CA LEU A 170 -1.69 3.94 -15.37
C LEU A 170 -0.54 4.48 -16.21
N ARG A 171 0.37 5.26 -15.61
CA ARG A 171 1.56 5.75 -16.30
C ARG A 171 2.48 4.61 -16.73
N GLU A 172 2.77 3.65 -15.85
CA GLU A 172 3.59 2.47 -16.22
C GLU A 172 2.93 1.66 -17.35
N ILE A 173 1.60 1.49 -17.31
CA ILE A 173 0.84 0.77 -18.34
C ILE A 173 0.93 1.52 -19.68
N GLN A 174 0.79 2.84 -19.68
CA GLN A 174 0.94 3.68 -20.88
C GLN A 174 2.35 3.57 -21.48
N VAL A 175 3.39 3.62 -20.64
CA VAL A 175 4.78 3.48 -21.12
C VAL A 175 5.04 2.09 -21.68
N MET A 176 4.45 1.04 -21.11
CA MET A 176 4.58 -0.34 -21.63
C MET A 176 3.93 -0.52 -23.00
N GLY A 177 2.79 0.15 -23.27
CA GLY A 177 2.09 0.14 -24.56
C GLY A 177 2.77 1.02 -25.61
N ASN A 178 3.66 1.92 -25.21
CA ASN A 178 4.31 2.90 -26.05
C ASN A 178 5.61 2.36 -26.66
N ARG A 179 5.52 1.64 -27.74
CA ARG A 179 6.68 1.31 -28.58
C ARG A 179 6.94 2.44 -29.60
N GLY A 180 7.54 3.56 -29.15
CA GLY A 180 7.98 4.66 -30.02
C GLY A 180 7.33 6.02 -29.74
N VAL A 181 7.75 7.04 -30.51
CA VAL A 181 7.38 8.47 -30.36
C VAL A 181 5.87 8.74 -30.50
N THR A 182 5.13 7.86 -31.17
CA THR A 182 3.66 7.95 -31.39
C THR A 182 2.82 7.36 -30.27
N GLY A 183 3.44 6.75 -29.27
CA GLY A 183 2.74 6.00 -28.22
C GLY A 183 1.88 6.85 -27.29
N ALA A 184 2.09 8.16 -27.20
CA ALA A 184 1.25 9.06 -26.39
C ALA A 184 -0.22 9.09 -26.85
N PHE A 185 -0.51 8.68 -28.09
CA PHE A 185 -1.84 8.62 -28.69
C PHE A 185 -2.41 7.21 -28.80
N ASN A 186 -1.72 6.18 -28.28
CA ASN A 186 -2.26 4.84 -28.24
C ASN A 186 -3.48 4.79 -27.29
N GLN A 187 -4.65 4.42 -27.84
CA GLN A 187 -5.90 4.35 -27.09
C GLN A 187 -6.14 2.98 -26.42
N THR A 188 -5.20 2.02 -26.58
CA THR A 188 -5.38 0.63 -26.15
C THR A 188 -4.44 0.11 -25.04
N PRO A 189 -3.63 0.92 -24.31
CA PRO A 189 -2.65 0.38 -23.38
C PRO A 189 -3.27 -0.48 -22.27
N ILE A 190 -4.44 -0.09 -21.76
CA ILE A 190 -5.15 -0.85 -20.71
C ILE A 190 -5.67 -2.18 -21.28
N TYR A 191 -6.21 -2.16 -22.50
CA TYR A 191 -6.67 -3.37 -23.18
C TYR A 191 -5.52 -4.35 -23.37
N GLU A 192 -4.38 -3.89 -23.89
CA GLU A 192 -3.17 -4.70 -24.08
C GLU A 192 -2.65 -5.28 -22.77
N TYR A 193 -2.64 -4.45 -21.70
CA TYR A 193 -2.25 -4.87 -20.36
C TYR A 193 -3.16 -5.99 -19.84
N LEU A 194 -4.49 -5.81 -19.94
CA LEU A 194 -5.45 -6.81 -19.45
C LEU A 194 -5.38 -8.10 -20.28
N THR A 195 -5.26 -8.01 -21.59
CA THR A 195 -5.13 -9.18 -22.49
C THR A 195 -3.85 -9.97 -22.18
N LYS A 196 -2.75 -9.28 -21.92
CA LYS A 196 -1.47 -9.92 -21.61
C LYS A 196 -1.54 -10.83 -20.37
N TYR A 197 -2.25 -10.38 -19.32
CA TYR A 197 -2.34 -11.12 -18.06
C TYR A 197 -3.58 -12.00 -17.94
N ASN A 198 -4.50 -11.93 -18.90
CA ASN A 198 -5.74 -12.71 -18.93
C ASN A 198 -5.93 -13.29 -20.34
N PRO A 199 -5.18 -14.35 -20.70
CA PRO A 199 -5.12 -14.85 -22.08
C PRO A 199 -6.40 -15.55 -22.55
N SER A 200 -7.19 -16.14 -21.65
CA SER A 200 -8.45 -16.77 -22.03
C SER A 200 -9.59 -15.74 -22.12
N GLN A 201 -10.55 -16.00 -23.02
CA GLN A 201 -11.72 -15.14 -23.18
C GLN A 201 -12.50 -14.96 -21.86
N TYR A 202 -12.60 -16.01 -21.06
CA TYR A 202 -13.27 -15.96 -19.76
C TYR A 202 -12.52 -15.06 -18.76
N GLU A 203 -11.20 -15.23 -18.64
CA GLU A 203 -10.37 -14.43 -17.74
C GLU A 203 -10.39 -12.95 -18.15
N PHE A 204 -10.28 -12.68 -19.46
CA PHE A 204 -10.35 -11.32 -19.98
C PHE A 204 -11.71 -10.67 -19.70
N ALA A 205 -12.82 -11.35 -19.98
CA ALA A 205 -14.16 -10.84 -19.68
C ALA A 205 -14.33 -10.53 -18.16
N ARG A 206 -13.78 -11.41 -17.31
CA ARG A 206 -13.76 -11.19 -15.85
C ARG A 206 -12.92 -9.97 -15.46
N ALA A 207 -11.74 -9.80 -16.06
CA ALA A 207 -10.87 -8.66 -15.80
C ALA A 207 -11.52 -7.33 -16.23
N VAL A 208 -12.17 -7.31 -17.41
CA VAL A 208 -12.94 -6.14 -17.87
C VAL A 208 -14.09 -5.81 -16.93
N ASN A 209 -14.84 -6.82 -16.46
CA ASN A 209 -15.91 -6.60 -15.49
C ASN A 209 -15.38 -6.05 -14.16
N ASN A 210 -14.25 -6.57 -13.66
CA ASN A 210 -13.59 -6.04 -12.46
C ASN A 210 -13.16 -4.58 -12.67
N PHE A 211 -12.56 -4.27 -13.82
CA PHE A 211 -12.15 -2.92 -14.17
C PHE A 211 -13.33 -1.95 -14.20
N THR A 212 -14.39 -2.30 -14.90
CA THR A 212 -15.57 -1.45 -15.02
C THR A 212 -16.22 -1.17 -13.67
N ARG A 213 -16.42 -2.22 -12.86
CA ARG A 213 -17.03 -2.08 -11.53
C ARG A 213 -16.16 -1.27 -10.56
N SER A 214 -14.87 -1.56 -10.48
CA SER A 214 -13.97 -0.83 -9.59
C SER A 214 -13.77 0.63 -10.04
N CYS A 215 -13.74 0.89 -11.33
CA CYS A 215 -13.71 2.24 -11.87
C CYS A 215 -14.97 3.04 -11.46
N ALA A 216 -16.17 2.46 -11.64
CA ALA A 216 -17.41 3.08 -11.20
C ALA A 216 -17.41 3.37 -9.70
N GLY A 217 -17.00 2.41 -8.87
CA GLY A 217 -16.88 2.59 -7.42
C GLY A 217 -15.92 3.71 -7.04
N TYR A 218 -14.72 3.73 -7.62
CA TYR A 218 -13.75 4.78 -7.33
C TYR A 218 -14.16 6.17 -7.87
N CYS A 219 -14.91 6.25 -8.97
CA CYS A 219 -15.52 7.51 -9.41
C CYS A 219 -16.46 8.07 -8.34
N VAL A 220 -17.33 7.24 -7.77
CA VAL A 220 -18.25 7.65 -6.70
C VAL A 220 -17.48 8.01 -5.42
N ILE A 221 -16.49 7.17 -5.01
CA ILE A 221 -15.64 7.42 -3.85
C ILE A 221 -14.97 8.80 -3.95
N THR A 222 -14.32 9.07 -5.08
CA THR A 222 -13.58 10.33 -5.27
C THR A 222 -14.50 11.53 -5.25
N TYR A 223 -15.69 11.41 -5.83
CA TYR A 223 -16.70 12.46 -5.81
C TYR A 223 -17.20 12.75 -4.38
N ILE A 224 -17.63 11.70 -3.65
CA ILE A 224 -18.22 11.85 -2.30
C ILE A 224 -17.16 12.35 -1.30
N LEU A 225 -15.94 11.81 -1.35
CA LEU A 225 -14.87 12.18 -0.41
C LEU A 225 -14.11 13.44 -0.85
N GLY A 226 -14.43 14.00 -2.02
CA GLY A 226 -13.73 15.18 -2.56
C GLY A 226 -12.25 14.91 -2.79
N ILE A 227 -11.90 13.71 -3.26
CA ILE A 227 -10.51 13.32 -3.50
C ILE A 227 -10.03 13.94 -4.80
N CYS A 228 -9.14 14.92 -4.70
CA CYS A 228 -8.54 15.62 -5.82
C CYS A 228 -7.18 15.02 -6.22
N ASP A 229 -6.55 15.65 -7.23
CA ASP A 229 -5.19 15.34 -7.70
C ASP A 229 -5.04 13.89 -8.20
N ARG A 230 -6.02 13.43 -9.00
CA ARG A 230 -5.95 12.11 -9.65
C ARG A 230 -5.26 12.23 -10.99
N HIS A 231 -4.04 11.72 -11.06
CA HIS A 231 -3.22 11.61 -12.26
C HIS A 231 -2.73 10.15 -12.46
N ASN A 232 -2.12 9.86 -13.59
CA ASN A 232 -1.77 8.49 -13.98
C ASN A 232 -0.75 7.80 -13.06
N ASP A 233 -0.04 8.53 -12.19
CA ASP A 233 0.90 7.96 -11.23
C ASP A 233 0.22 7.55 -9.90
N ASN A 234 -1.01 8.01 -9.63
CA ASN A 234 -1.73 7.67 -8.40
C ASN A 234 -3.02 6.88 -8.61
N ILE A 235 -3.21 6.38 -9.84
CA ILE A 235 -4.23 5.40 -10.19
C ILE A 235 -3.53 4.11 -10.61
N MET A 236 -3.90 3.00 -10.01
CA MET A 236 -3.31 1.69 -10.28
C MET A 236 -4.34 0.71 -10.81
N VAL A 237 -3.86 -0.24 -11.61
CA VAL A 237 -4.66 -1.35 -12.13
C VAL A 237 -3.93 -2.66 -11.83
N LYS A 238 -4.65 -3.62 -11.23
CA LYS A 238 -4.17 -4.99 -11.03
C LYS A 238 -4.22 -5.77 -12.33
N GLU A 239 -3.37 -6.79 -12.44
CA GLU A 239 -3.42 -7.76 -13.54
C GLU A 239 -4.81 -8.41 -13.69
N SER A 240 -5.53 -8.59 -12.59
CA SER A 240 -6.92 -9.08 -12.57
C SER A 240 -7.99 -8.04 -12.91
N GLY A 241 -7.60 -6.85 -13.37
CA GLY A 241 -8.47 -5.78 -13.84
C GLY A 241 -8.93 -4.77 -12.78
N HIS A 242 -8.75 -5.02 -11.49
CA HIS A 242 -9.20 -4.09 -10.45
C HIS A 242 -8.45 -2.75 -10.51
N LEU A 243 -9.17 -1.65 -10.64
CA LEU A 243 -8.65 -0.30 -10.53
C LEU A 243 -8.76 0.17 -9.07
N PHE A 244 -7.75 0.89 -8.59
CA PHE A 244 -7.76 1.51 -7.27
C PHE A 244 -6.85 2.74 -7.23
N HIS A 245 -7.07 3.61 -6.25
CA HIS A 245 -6.31 4.83 -6.09
C HIS A 245 -5.28 4.71 -4.96
N ILE A 246 -4.10 5.30 -5.18
CA ILE A 246 -3.00 5.41 -4.22
C ILE A 246 -2.59 6.88 -4.04
N GLY A 247 -1.64 7.14 -3.14
CA GLY A 247 -1.04 8.47 -2.93
C GLY A 247 -1.78 9.30 -1.89
N LYS A 248 -1.32 10.53 -1.70
CA LYS A 248 -1.95 11.48 -0.75
C LYS A 248 -3.39 11.74 -1.16
N ILE A 249 -4.29 11.37 -0.26
CA ILE A 249 -5.71 11.61 -0.46
C ILE A 249 -6.07 12.85 0.35
N LEU A 250 -6.02 14.01 -0.33
CA LEU A 250 -6.48 15.25 0.27
C LEU A 250 -8.01 15.21 0.31
N ILE A 251 -8.58 14.96 1.49
CA ILE A 251 -10.03 15.01 1.67
C ILE A 251 -10.44 16.48 1.72
N MET A 252 -11.05 16.98 0.66
CA MET A 252 -11.73 18.30 0.68
C MET A 252 -13.10 18.23 1.40
N ALA A 253 -13.52 17.06 1.86
CA ALA A 253 -14.80 16.86 2.56
C ALA A 253 -14.97 17.75 3.82
N ILE A 254 -13.89 18.26 4.39
CA ILE A 254 -13.97 19.26 5.48
C ILE A 254 -14.74 20.51 5.04
N PHE A 255 -14.70 20.89 3.75
CA PHE A 255 -15.49 21.97 3.20
C PHE A 255 -16.98 21.63 3.07
N PHE A 256 -17.31 20.38 2.73
CA PHE A 256 -18.70 19.95 2.57
C PHE A 256 -19.44 19.84 3.91
N PHE A 257 -18.77 19.36 4.97
CA PHE A 257 -19.37 19.33 6.31
C PHE A 257 -19.56 20.73 6.90
N LYS A 258 -18.70 21.70 6.60
CA LYS A 258 -18.90 23.10 6.95
C LYS A 258 -20.06 23.72 6.19
N LEU A 259 -20.32 23.34 4.94
CA LEU A 259 -21.45 23.82 4.16
C LEU A 259 -22.79 23.23 4.67
N LEU A 260 -22.79 21.94 5.05
CA LEU A 260 -24.00 21.28 5.59
C LEU A 260 -24.33 21.68 7.04
N SER A 261 -23.39 22.21 7.80
CA SER A 261 -23.65 22.75 9.14
C SER A 261 -24.12 24.21 9.11
N CYS A 262 -24.20 24.85 7.93
CA CYS A 262 -24.73 26.20 7.73
C CYS A 262 -26.16 26.19 7.16
N PHE A 263 -26.75 25.03 6.94
CA PHE A 263 -28.18 24.81 6.65
C PHE A 263 -28.82 24.03 7.80
#